data_5e5138d5f2563985ecb1a20348aaeba3
#
_entry.id   5e5138d5f2563985ecb1a20348aaeba3
#
_cell.length_a   1.000
_cell.length_b   1.000
_cell.length_c   1.000
_cell.angle_alpha   90.00
_cell.angle_beta   90.00
_cell.angle_gamma   90.00
#
_symmetry.space_group_name_H-M   'P 1'
#
loop_
_entity.id
_entity.type
_entity.pdbx_description
1 polymer ?
#
loop_
_entity_poly.entity_id
_entity_poly.type
_entity_poly.pdbx_seq_one_letter_code
_entity_poly.pdbx_strand_id
1 'polypeptide(L)'
;MKTAVIYWSGTGNTEAMARAVAEGMTAAGAEAVLLTPAEVAPGDLNAYAAIAFGCPAMGAEVLEEMEFQPMFDACKRSLGGKRVALFGSYGWGDGEWMRTWESDCDSAGLNLVCESVICTETPDDAALEACRALGKALVE
;
A
#
# COMPACT_ATOMS: atom_id res chain seq x y z
N MET A 1 15.22 -10.83 1.39
CA MET A 1 14.14 -10.38 0.48
C MET A 1 14.10 -8.88 0.46
N LYS A 2 14.02 -8.30 -0.72
CA LYS A 2 13.84 -6.85 -0.88
C LYS A 2 12.37 -6.54 -1.05
N THR A 3 11.88 -5.58 -0.29
CA THR A 3 10.48 -5.18 -0.30
C THR A 3 10.37 -3.65 -0.38
N ALA A 4 9.22 -3.17 -0.81
CA ALA A 4 8.94 -1.73 -0.91
C ALA A 4 7.58 -1.40 -0.34
N VAL A 5 7.47 -0.21 0.24
CA VAL A 5 6.20 0.39 0.62
C VAL A 5 6.07 1.67 -0.22
N ILE A 6 5.11 1.67 -1.12
CA ILE A 6 4.89 2.79 -2.04
C ILE A 6 3.60 3.48 -1.63
N TYR A 7 3.68 4.76 -1.25
CA TYR A 7 2.54 5.44 -0.65
C TYR A 7 2.47 6.91 -1.05
N TRP A 8 1.25 7.44 -0.98
CA TRP A 8 0.99 8.87 -1.07
C TRP A 8 0.32 9.32 0.23
N SER A 9 0.71 10.46 0.76
CA SER A 9 0.14 10.98 2.00
C SER A 9 0.05 12.50 1.93
N GLY A 10 -1.14 13.03 2.24
CA GLY A 10 -1.35 14.48 2.28
C GLY A 10 -1.29 15.04 3.70
N THR A 11 -1.80 14.29 4.68
CA THR A 11 -1.90 14.74 6.06
C THR A 11 -0.92 14.07 7.01
N GLY A 12 -0.22 13.05 6.55
CA GLY A 12 0.69 12.26 7.39
C GLY A 12 0.09 10.96 7.92
N ASN A 13 -1.22 10.75 7.78
CA ASN A 13 -1.87 9.56 8.30
C ASN A 13 -1.43 8.29 7.55
N THR A 14 -1.48 8.31 6.24
CA THR A 14 -1.05 7.18 5.43
C THR A 14 0.46 6.97 5.55
N GLU A 15 1.22 8.05 5.72
CA GLU A 15 2.66 7.93 5.95
C GLU A 15 2.97 7.19 7.25
N ALA A 16 2.22 7.48 8.33
CA ALA A 16 2.41 6.77 9.59
C ALA A 16 2.11 5.27 9.43
N MET A 17 1.07 4.94 8.66
CA MET A 17 0.76 3.55 8.33
C MET A 17 1.87 2.90 7.51
N ALA A 18 2.41 3.63 6.52
CA ALA A 18 3.49 3.12 5.67
C ALA A 18 4.74 2.78 6.49
N ARG A 19 5.08 3.62 7.45
CA ARG A 19 6.22 3.36 8.34
C ARG A 19 6.01 2.12 9.19
N ALA A 20 4.79 1.90 9.67
CA ALA A 20 4.46 0.71 10.45
C ALA A 20 4.55 -0.56 9.59
N VAL A 21 4.08 -0.48 8.33
CA VAL A 21 4.23 -1.61 7.39
C VAL A 21 5.69 -1.95 7.20
N ALA A 22 6.54 -0.95 6.99
CA ALA A 22 7.98 -1.15 6.81
C ALA A 22 8.63 -1.76 8.07
N GLU A 23 8.17 -1.35 9.25
CA GLU A 23 8.64 -1.93 10.51
C GLU A 23 8.33 -3.43 10.57
N GLY A 24 7.13 -3.82 10.16
CA GLY A 24 6.74 -5.23 10.12
C GLY A 24 7.58 -6.05 9.15
N MET A 25 7.86 -5.49 7.98
CA MET A 25 8.73 -6.13 6.99
C MET A 25 10.14 -6.34 7.55
N THR A 26 10.70 -5.32 8.16
CA THR A 26 12.05 -5.36 8.72
C THR A 26 12.14 -6.35 9.89
N ALA A 27 11.13 -6.36 10.75
CA ALA A 27 11.08 -7.30 11.87
C ALA A 27 11.02 -8.75 11.38
N ALA A 28 10.46 -8.99 10.19
CA ALA A 28 10.39 -10.32 9.60
C ALA A 28 11.64 -10.67 8.79
N GLY A 29 12.65 -9.82 8.80
CA GLY A 29 13.94 -10.10 8.16
C GLY A 29 14.13 -9.57 6.75
N ALA A 30 13.21 -8.76 6.23
CA ALA A 30 13.31 -8.20 4.89
C ALA A 30 14.00 -6.83 4.89
N GLU A 31 14.54 -6.46 3.75
CA GLU A 31 14.90 -5.06 3.48
C GLU A 31 13.63 -4.35 3.02
N ALA A 32 13.33 -3.21 3.63
CA ALA A 32 12.14 -2.42 3.26
C ALA A 32 12.54 -1.00 2.90
N VAL A 33 12.08 -0.52 1.74
CA VAL A 33 12.27 0.87 1.34
C VAL A 33 10.91 1.56 1.25
N LEU A 34 10.88 2.83 1.62
CA LEU A 34 9.68 3.66 1.56
C LEU A 34 9.83 4.59 0.35
N LEU A 35 8.86 4.55 -0.55
CA LEU A 35 8.89 5.34 -1.78
C LEU A 35 7.59 6.10 -1.97
N THR A 36 7.70 7.34 -2.49
CA THR A 36 6.54 8.11 -2.93
C THR A 36 6.33 7.86 -4.43
N PRO A 37 5.16 8.23 -5.01
CA PRO A 37 4.92 7.98 -6.44
C PRO A 37 5.97 8.59 -7.36
N ALA A 38 6.49 9.77 -7.00
CA ALA A 38 7.51 10.43 -7.82
C ALA A 38 8.85 9.68 -7.86
N GLU A 39 9.09 8.80 -6.89
CA GLU A 39 10.33 8.04 -6.78
C GLU A 39 10.27 6.68 -7.48
N VAL A 40 9.13 6.34 -8.06
CA VAL A 40 8.88 5.01 -8.62
C VAL A 40 8.89 5.04 -10.15
N ALA A 41 9.71 4.18 -10.75
CA ALA A 41 9.62 3.88 -12.17
C ALA A 41 9.20 2.42 -12.32
N PRO A 42 8.28 2.07 -13.25
CA PRO A 42 7.78 0.70 -13.36
C PRO A 42 8.87 -0.37 -13.49
N GLY A 43 9.97 -0.06 -14.17
CA GLY A 43 11.09 -0.98 -14.32
C GLY A 43 11.81 -1.30 -13.01
N ASP A 44 11.73 -0.40 -12.03
CA ASP A 44 12.41 -0.58 -10.75
C ASP A 44 11.73 -1.64 -9.88
N LEU A 45 10.45 -1.96 -10.17
CA LEU A 45 9.70 -2.93 -9.38
C LEU A 45 10.27 -4.34 -9.45
N ASN A 46 11.04 -4.64 -10.46
CA ASN A 46 11.67 -5.96 -10.60
C ASN A 46 12.60 -6.28 -9.44
N ALA A 47 13.11 -5.26 -8.74
CA ALA A 47 14.00 -5.46 -7.60
C ALA A 47 13.27 -5.97 -6.35
N TYR A 48 11.94 -5.88 -6.30
CA TYR A 48 11.16 -6.19 -5.10
C TYR A 48 10.33 -7.45 -5.25
N ALA A 49 10.41 -8.33 -4.26
CA ALA A 49 9.62 -9.56 -4.24
C ALA A 49 8.21 -9.32 -3.71
N ALA A 50 8.04 -8.32 -2.86
CA ALA A 50 6.75 -7.97 -2.27
C ALA A 50 6.64 -6.46 -2.16
N ILE A 51 5.44 -5.93 -2.39
CA ILE A 51 5.19 -4.49 -2.37
C ILE A 51 3.87 -4.20 -1.68
N ALA A 52 3.89 -3.24 -0.73
CA ALA A 52 2.69 -2.70 -0.12
C ALA A 52 2.40 -1.34 -0.75
N PHE A 53 1.16 -1.11 -1.15
CA PHE A 53 0.73 0.18 -1.69
C PHE A 53 -0.21 0.86 -0.71
N GLY A 54 0.04 2.13 -0.42
CA GLY A 54 -0.77 2.91 0.49
C GLY A 54 -1.25 4.22 -0.13
N CYS A 55 -2.54 4.49 0.01
CA CYS A 55 -3.15 5.72 -0.49
C CYS A 55 -4.43 5.99 0.29
N PRO A 56 -4.64 7.24 0.76
CA PRO A 56 -5.89 7.58 1.46
C PRO A 56 -7.06 7.69 0.48
N ALA A 57 -8.28 7.62 1.02
CA ALA A 57 -9.46 7.97 0.25
C ALA A 57 -9.48 9.47 0.02
N MET A 58 -9.65 9.89 -1.23
CA MET A 58 -9.79 11.29 -1.59
C MET A 58 -11.27 11.62 -1.78
N GLY A 59 -11.59 12.89 -1.91
CA GLY A 59 -12.93 13.47 -1.83
C GLY A 59 -14.12 12.66 -2.32
N ALA A 60 -14.03 11.97 -3.44
CA ALA A 60 -15.14 11.15 -3.98
C ALA A 60 -14.91 9.64 -3.75
N GLU A 61 -14.23 9.28 -2.69
CA GLU A 61 -13.83 7.90 -2.38
C GLU A 61 -13.07 7.23 -3.53
N VAL A 62 -12.06 7.94 -4.01
CA VAL A 62 -11.14 7.44 -5.04
C VAL A 62 -9.70 7.58 -4.55
N LEU A 63 -8.78 6.94 -5.23
CA LEU A 63 -7.35 7.13 -4.96
C LEU A 63 -6.94 8.54 -5.35
N GLU A 64 -5.82 9.02 -4.81
CA GLU A 64 -5.29 10.32 -5.20
C GLU A 64 -5.00 10.29 -6.70
N GLU A 65 -5.53 11.26 -7.45
CA GLU A 65 -5.60 11.20 -8.91
C GLU A 65 -4.45 11.85 -9.65
N MET A 66 -3.67 12.71 -8.99
CA MET A 66 -2.62 13.49 -9.65
C MET A 66 -1.28 12.76 -9.72
N GLU A 67 -0.97 11.97 -8.70
CA GLU A 67 0.32 11.29 -8.58
C GLU A 67 0.19 9.80 -8.37
N PHE A 68 -0.67 9.39 -7.42
CA PHE A 68 -0.74 7.98 -7.04
C PHE A 68 -1.42 7.12 -8.10
N GLN A 69 -2.61 7.51 -8.54
CA GLN A 69 -3.37 6.72 -9.52
C GLN A 69 -2.58 6.51 -10.81
N PRO A 70 -1.96 7.56 -11.41
CA PRO A 70 -1.15 7.35 -12.62
C PRO A 70 0.04 6.42 -12.38
N MET A 71 0.70 6.55 -11.24
CA MET A 71 1.83 5.68 -10.89
C MET A 71 1.36 4.23 -10.75
N PHE A 72 0.27 4.01 -10.02
CA PHE A 72 -0.25 2.67 -9.79
C PHE A 72 -0.69 2.01 -11.12
N ASP A 73 -1.38 2.76 -11.98
CA ASP A 73 -1.80 2.26 -13.27
C ASP A 73 -0.61 1.86 -14.15
N ALA A 74 0.46 2.63 -14.09
CA ALA A 74 1.68 2.31 -14.83
C ALA A 74 2.38 1.07 -14.27
N CYS A 75 2.28 0.85 -12.95
CA CYS A 75 2.95 -0.26 -12.29
C CYS A 75 2.22 -1.61 -12.40
N LYS A 76 0.90 -1.59 -12.61
CA LYS A 76 0.08 -2.81 -12.58
C LYS A 76 0.65 -3.95 -13.43
N ARG A 77 1.16 -3.64 -14.60
CA ARG A 77 1.68 -4.65 -15.52
C ARG A 77 2.96 -5.33 -15.00
N SER A 78 3.66 -4.67 -14.10
CA SER A 78 4.92 -5.17 -13.55
C SER A 78 4.74 -5.95 -12.25
N LEU A 79 3.49 -6.11 -11.78
CA LEU A 79 3.20 -6.72 -10.48
C LEU A 79 2.84 -8.20 -10.54
N GLY A 80 2.79 -8.78 -11.73
CA GLY A 80 2.48 -10.20 -11.88
C GLY A 80 3.49 -11.07 -11.15
N GLY A 81 3.00 -12.01 -10.35
CA GLY A 81 3.84 -12.93 -9.59
C GLY A 81 4.40 -12.35 -8.29
N LYS A 82 4.19 -11.07 -8.02
CA LYS A 82 4.66 -10.43 -6.79
C LYS A 82 3.60 -10.51 -5.71
N ARG A 83 4.03 -10.49 -4.45
CA ARG A 83 3.12 -10.43 -3.32
C ARG A 83 2.76 -8.96 -3.10
N VAL A 84 1.46 -8.66 -3.04
CA VAL A 84 0.95 -7.28 -2.96
C VAL A 84 -0.02 -7.16 -1.81
N ALA A 85 -0.03 -6.02 -1.14
CA ALA A 85 -1.02 -5.69 -0.12
C ALA A 85 -1.33 -4.19 -0.18
N LEU A 86 -2.49 -3.81 0.32
CA LEU A 86 -3.00 -2.44 0.25
C LEU A 86 -3.31 -1.92 1.65
N PHE A 87 -3.14 -0.61 1.84
CA PHE A 87 -3.53 0.06 3.08
C PHE A 87 -3.86 1.52 2.82
N GLY A 88 -4.52 2.16 3.77
CA GLY A 88 -4.80 3.58 3.67
C GLY A 88 -5.74 4.08 4.76
N SER A 89 -5.79 5.41 4.95
CA SER A 89 -6.70 6.06 5.88
C SER A 89 -7.82 6.76 5.13
N TYR A 90 -8.93 7.03 5.83
CA TYR A 90 -10.05 7.77 5.24
C TYR A 90 -10.71 8.63 6.31
N GLY A 91 -11.36 9.73 5.90
CA GLY A 91 -11.98 10.68 6.82
C GLY A 91 -13.49 10.51 6.91
N TRP A 92 -14.12 10.05 5.82
CA TRP A 92 -15.56 9.84 5.77
C TRP A 92 -15.85 8.74 4.75
N GLY A 93 -17.10 8.29 4.72
CA GLY A 93 -17.46 7.16 3.90
C GLY A 93 -17.28 5.85 4.67
N ASP A 94 -17.34 4.73 3.99
CA ASP A 94 -17.34 3.40 4.60
C ASP A 94 -16.26 2.46 4.06
N GLY A 95 -15.21 3.02 3.44
CA GLY A 95 -14.13 2.21 2.89
C GLY A 95 -14.35 1.78 1.45
N GLU A 96 -15.30 2.37 0.75
CA GLU A 96 -15.59 2.00 -0.63
C GLU A 96 -14.38 2.16 -1.56
N TRP A 97 -13.54 3.19 -1.34
CA TRP A 97 -12.35 3.39 -2.17
C TRP A 97 -11.43 2.17 -2.11
N MET A 98 -11.33 1.55 -0.95
CA MET A 98 -10.47 0.38 -0.79
C MET A 98 -11.08 -0.86 -1.45
N ARG A 99 -12.40 -1.05 -1.34
CA ARG A 99 -13.08 -2.15 -2.01
C ARG A 99 -12.97 -2.04 -3.52
N THR A 100 -13.10 -0.82 -4.05
CA THR A 100 -12.92 -0.56 -5.48
C THR A 100 -11.47 -0.83 -5.90
N TRP A 101 -10.51 -0.43 -5.10
CA TRP A 101 -9.09 -0.67 -5.37
C TRP A 101 -8.77 -2.16 -5.36
N GLU A 102 -9.29 -2.89 -4.37
CA GLU A 102 -9.12 -4.35 -4.32
C GLU A 102 -9.71 -5.02 -5.55
N SER A 103 -10.89 -4.59 -5.97
CA SER A 103 -11.54 -5.11 -7.17
C SER A 103 -10.71 -4.85 -8.43
N ASP A 104 -10.12 -3.66 -8.53
CA ASP A 104 -9.23 -3.31 -9.63
C ASP A 104 -7.99 -4.21 -9.65
N CYS A 105 -7.41 -4.47 -8.49
CA CYS A 105 -6.27 -5.38 -8.36
C CYS A 105 -6.64 -6.80 -8.80
N ASP A 106 -7.80 -7.29 -8.36
CA ASP A 106 -8.26 -8.62 -8.74
C ASP A 106 -8.46 -8.72 -10.26
N SER A 107 -9.06 -7.69 -10.86
CA SER A 107 -9.27 -7.64 -12.30
C SER A 107 -7.95 -7.62 -13.09
N ALA A 108 -6.91 -7.04 -12.50
CA ALA A 108 -5.59 -6.99 -13.11
C ALA A 108 -4.76 -8.26 -12.83
N GLY A 109 -5.30 -9.22 -12.07
CA GLY A 109 -4.61 -10.47 -11.76
C GLY A 109 -3.52 -10.35 -10.70
N LEU A 110 -3.59 -9.32 -9.85
CA LEU A 110 -2.59 -9.14 -8.80
C LEU A 110 -2.84 -10.09 -7.62
N ASN A 111 -1.76 -10.49 -6.97
CA ASN A 111 -1.84 -11.40 -5.84
C ASN A 111 -1.88 -10.62 -4.52
N LEU A 112 -3.11 -10.31 -4.05
CA LEU A 112 -3.30 -9.70 -2.74
C LEU A 112 -3.19 -10.79 -1.68
N VAL A 113 -2.12 -10.76 -0.88
CA VAL A 113 -1.78 -11.86 0.03
C VAL A 113 -2.46 -11.80 1.39
N CYS A 114 -3.08 -10.67 1.72
CA CYS A 114 -3.78 -10.49 2.99
C CYS A 114 -4.84 -9.41 2.86
N GLU A 115 -5.68 -9.28 3.90
CA GLU A 115 -6.68 -8.22 3.93
C GLU A 115 -6.02 -6.85 3.94
N SER A 116 -6.65 -5.89 3.25
CA SER A 116 -6.22 -4.51 3.27
C SER A 116 -6.42 -3.92 4.67
N VAL A 117 -5.52 -3.04 5.09
CA VAL A 117 -5.65 -2.35 6.38
C VAL A 117 -6.17 -0.93 6.11
N ILE A 118 -7.30 -0.61 6.70
CA ILE A 118 -7.88 0.73 6.62
C ILE A 118 -8.13 1.26 8.04
N CYS A 119 -8.04 2.59 8.20
CA CYS A 119 -8.38 3.22 9.47
C CYS A 119 -8.98 4.60 9.20
N THR A 120 -9.74 5.11 10.18
CA THR A 120 -10.35 6.42 10.08
C THR A 120 -9.39 7.48 10.61
N GLU A 121 -9.02 8.43 9.75
CA GLU A 121 -8.16 9.57 10.08
C GLU A 121 -6.80 9.12 10.65
N THR A 122 -6.40 9.65 11.81
CA THR A 122 -5.10 9.31 12.42
C THR A 122 -5.09 7.87 12.89
N PRO A 123 -4.12 7.05 12.44
CA PRO A 123 -4.07 5.65 12.88
C PRO A 123 -3.78 5.56 14.38
N ASP A 124 -4.60 4.76 15.05
CA ASP A 124 -4.41 4.45 16.47
C ASP A 124 -3.45 3.26 16.61
N ASP A 125 -3.18 2.85 17.86
CA ASP A 125 -2.25 1.75 18.12
C ASP A 125 -2.70 0.44 17.46
N ALA A 126 -4.00 0.17 17.42
CA ALA A 126 -4.53 -1.02 16.78
C ALA A 126 -4.30 -1.00 15.27
N ALA A 127 -4.50 0.17 14.63
CA ALA A 127 -4.27 0.32 13.20
C ALA A 127 -2.78 0.17 12.85
N LEU A 128 -1.91 0.76 13.65
CA LEU A 128 -0.46 0.63 13.44
C LEU A 128 0.00 -0.81 13.62
N GLU A 129 -0.55 -1.53 14.58
CA GLU A 129 -0.24 -2.94 14.78
C GLU A 129 -0.73 -3.79 13.60
N ALA A 130 -1.91 -3.47 13.06
CA ALA A 130 -2.42 -4.14 11.86
C ALA A 130 -1.52 -3.88 10.66
N CYS A 131 -0.94 -2.68 10.55
CA CYS A 131 0.02 -2.36 9.49
C CYS A 131 1.31 -3.17 9.63
N ARG A 132 1.81 -3.33 10.85
CA ARG A 132 2.99 -4.18 11.09
C ARG A 132 2.70 -5.63 10.70
N ALA A 133 1.52 -6.13 11.04
CA ALA A 133 1.11 -7.48 10.67
C ALA A 133 0.98 -7.64 9.15
N LEU A 134 0.52 -6.61 8.45
CA LEU A 134 0.44 -6.62 6.98
C LEU A 134 1.84 -6.72 6.38
N GLY A 135 2.79 -5.94 6.90
CA GLY A 135 4.18 -6.00 6.45
C GLY A 135 4.80 -7.37 6.66
N LYS A 136 4.53 -7.96 7.82
CA LYS A 136 5.01 -9.31 8.13
C LYS A 136 4.40 -10.35 7.18
N ALA A 137 3.10 -10.26 6.91
CA ALA A 137 2.41 -11.18 6.01
C ALA A 137 2.98 -11.13 4.59
N LEU A 138 3.41 -9.96 4.14
CA LEU A 138 4.02 -9.81 2.82
C LEU A 138 5.35 -10.54 2.70
N VAL A 139 6.10 -10.66 3.79
CA VAL A 139 7.41 -11.29 3.83
C VAL A 139 7.29 -12.82 3.97
N GLU A 140 6.27 -13.25 4.65
CA GLU A 140 6.01 -14.68 4.87
C GLU A 140 5.42 -15.34 3.63
#